data_69533f223a6a92566be3c02e49ce99bc
#
_entry.id   69533f223a6a92566be3c02e49ce99bc
#
_cell.length_a   1.000
_cell.length_b   1.000
_cell.length_c   1.000
_cell.angle_alpha   90.00
_cell.angle_beta   90.00
_cell.angle_gamma   90.00
#
_symmetry.space_group_name_H-M   'P 1'
#
loop_
_entity.id
_entity.type
_entity.pdbx_description
1 polymer ?
#
loop_
_entity_poly.entity_id
_entity_poly.type
_entity_poly.pdbx_seq_one_letter_code
_entity_poly.pdbx_strand_id
1 'polypeptide(L)'
;MKEWMLGHDGFIMEYMIAGPKVTPFKSDERAENQLELEARLRAQIVTPKKEEYQVDPRLGQEAENGCRWSVWAPGNNCFIDVSHFYSTLQSVSLLAAVNLNADTACEVQARIWTYMAVGIYCNGKLAGEVKRPVYKPIQYQDVIFQLNQGKNLILCECENLGVRDTRNIVGIQIVSHREHIKTALPDDRFQEQVFEDTEFMRQLCLEQGSLVMPEIAGAETSVCFHRDSPDYEVMCLPQKEISL
;
A
#
# COMPACT_ATOMS: atom_id res chain seq x y z
N MET A 1 21.90 -4.75 2.82
CA MET A 1 20.48 -4.38 2.97
C MET A 1 20.41 -2.87 3.01
N LYS A 2 19.55 -2.27 2.19
CA LYS A 2 19.32 -0.83 2.22
C LYS A 2 18.30 -0.51 3.29
N GLU A 3 18.60 0.48 4.10
CA GLU A 3 17.74 1.01 5.14
C GLU A 3 17.39 2.45 4.80
N TRP A 4 16.17 2.83 5.09
CA TRP A 4 15.70 4.20 4.94
C TRP A 4 15.36 4.79 6.31
N MET A 5 15.55 6.08 6.42
CA MET A 5 15.01 6.84 7.54
C MET A 5 13.49 6.97 7.37
N LEU A 6 12.80 7.11 8.47
CA LEU A 6 11.37 7.46 8.43
C LEU A 6 11.16 8.77 7.67
N GLY A 7 10.08 8.86 6.94
CA GLY A 7 9.66 10.10 6.27
C GLY A 7 9.24 11.20 7.25
N HIS A 8 8.74 12.30 6.67
CA HIS A 8 8.24 13.42 7.46
C HIS A 8 7.21 12.93 8.51
N ASP A 9 7.27 13.48 9.72
CA ASP A 9 6.42 13.13 10.85
C ASP A 9 6.45 11.66 11.30
N GLY A 10 7.46 10.89 10.88
CA GLY A 10 7.62 9.49 11.26
C GLY A 10 6.84 8.50 10.39
N PHE A 11 6.36 8.91 9.22
CA PHE A 11 5.70 7.98 8.31
C PHE A 11 6.69 7.03 7.66
N ILE A 12 6.23 5.79 7.46
CA ILE A 12 6.93 4.80 6.64
C ILE A 12 6.62 5.12 5.18
N MET A 13 7.66 5.13 4.34
CA MET A 13 7.55 5.57 2.94
C MET A 13 7.68 4.43 1.93
N GLU A 14 8.23 3.29 2.32
CA GLU A 14 8.49 2.15 1.43
C GLU A 14 7.84 0.89 1.99
N TYR A 15 7.14 0.16 1.12
CA TYR A 15 6.46 -1.08 1.48
C TYR A 15 6.61 -2.13 0.39
N MET A 16 6.43 -3.38 0.76
CA MET A 16 5.98 -4.41 -0.17
C MET A 16 4.48 -4.59 -0.02
N ILE A 17 3.77 -4.67 -1.15
CA ILE A 17 2.33 -4.89 -1.17
C ILE A 17 1.97 -6.11 -2.02
N ALA A 18 0.90 -6.79 -1.64
CA ALA A 18 0.24 -7.78 -2.49
C ALA A 18 -1.24 -7.39 -2.64
N GLY A 19 -1.59 -6.93 -3.83
CA GLY A 19 -2.92 -6.39 -4.12
C GLY A 19 -2.89 -5.01 -4.79
N PRO A 20 -4.06 -4.35 -4.92
CA PRO A 20 -5.34 -4.78 -4.37
C PRO A 20 -5.92 -6.00 -5.11
N LYS A 21 -6.51 -6.95 -4.38
CA LYS A 21 -7.38 -7.97 -4.93
C LYS A 21 -8.81 -7.45 -4.88
N VAL A 22 -9.44 -7.38 -6.03
CA VAL A 22 -10.81 -6.91 -6.19
C VAL A 22 -11.69 -8.08 -6.61
N THR A 23 -12.71 -8.39 -5.82
CA THR A 23 -13.61 -9.52 -6.08
C THR A 23 -15.06 -9.04 -6.03
N PRO A 24 -15.88 -9.33 -7.05
CA PRO A 24 -17.28 -8.98 -7.03
C PRO A 24 -18.00 -9.60 -5.82
N PHE A 25 -18.82 -8.83 -5.14
CA PHE A 25 -19.74 -9.39 -4.17
C PHE A 25 -20.83 -10.17 -4.92
N LYS A 26 -20.93 -11.46 -4.63
CA LYS A 26 -22.07 -12.27 -5.05
C LYS A 26 -23.22 -11.98 -4.07
N SER A 27 -24.00 -10.95 -4.33
CA SER A 27 -25.21 -10.74 -3.56
C SER A 27 -26.40 -11.27 -4.34
N ASP A 28 -26.97 -12.37 -3.90
CA ASP A 28 -28.32 -12.83 -4.30
C ASP A 28 -29.41 -11.99 -3.64
N GLU A 29 -29.03 -11.01 -2.83
CA GLU A 29 -29.96 -10.23 -2.04
C GLU A 29 -30.44 -9.01 -2.82
N ARG A 30 -31.70 -9.04 -3.21
CA ARG A 30 -32.44 -7.85 -3.67
C ARG A 30 -32.62 -6.93 -2.47
N ALA A 31 -31.75 -5.92 -2.35
CA ALA A 31 -31.95 -4.87 -1.39
C ALA A 31 -32.95 -3.87 -1.95
N GLU A 32 -33.96 -3.53 -1.18
CA GLU A 32 -34.90 -2.46 -1.51
C GLU A 32 -34.21 -1.09 -1.52
N ASN A 33 -33.10 -0.97 -0.77
CA ASN A 33 -32.31 0.23 -0.64
C ASN A 33 -30.81 -0.08 -0.76
N GLN A 34 -30.14 0.49 -1.76
CA GLN A 34 -28.73 0.30 -2.00
C GLN A 34 -27.85 0.74 -0.81
N LEU A 35 -28.19 1.85 -0.14
CA LEU A 35 -27.44 2.37 1.01
C LEU A 35 -27.50 1.39 2.20
N GLU A 36 -28.62 0.75 2.42
CA GLU A 36 -28.76 -0.26 3.46
C GLU A 36 -27.96 -1.52 3.15
N LEU A 37 -27.96 -1.96 1.89
CA LEU A 37 -27.10 -3.06 1.44
C LEU A 37 -25.63 -2.74 1.65
N GLU A 38 -25.16 -1.56 1.23
CA GLU A 38 -23.79 -1.12 1.42
C GLU A 38 -23.40 -1.09 2.91
N ALA A 39 -24.27 -0.57 3.77
CA ALA A 39 -24.03 -0.53 5.22
C ALA A 39 -23.91 -1.95 5.82
N ARG A 40 -24.81 -2.86 5.41
CA ARG A 40 -24.80 -4.25 5.85
C ARG A 40 -23.55 -5.00 5.37
N LEU A 41 -23.17 -4.86 4.09
CA LEU A 41 -21.96 -5.48 3.55
C LEU A 41 -20.71 -4.93 4.22
N ARG A 42 -20.65 -3.62 4.46
CA ARG A 42 -19.52 -3.01 5.19
C ARG A 42 -19.41 -3.53 6.63
N ALA A 43 -20.54 -3.77 7.29
CA ALA A 43 -20.57 -4.33 8.63
C ALA A 43 -20.10 -5.80 8.69
N GLN A 44 -20.17 -6.53 7.57
CA GLN A 44 -19.65 -7.91 7.48
C GLN A 44 -18.14 -7.98 7.29
N ILE A 45 -17.51 -6.88 6.84
CA ILE A 45 -16.05 -6.81 6.71
C ILE A 45 -15.48 -6.60 8.09
N VAL A 46 -14.82 -7.62 8.61
CA VAL A 46 -14.15 -7.61 9.92
C VAL A 46 -12.76 -8.19 9.77
N THR A 47 -11.77 -7.42 10.17
CA THR A 47 -10.36 -7.80 10.23
C THR A 47 -9.88 -7.56 11.68
N PRO A 48 -8.97 -8.33 12.26
CA PRO A 48 -8.22 -9.42 11.64
C PRO A 48 -8.99 -10.74 11.58
N LYS A 49 -8.58 -11.61 10.66
CA LYS A 49 -9.11 -12.98 10.55
C LYS A 49 -8.31 -14.00 11.34
N LYS A 50 -7.09 -13.66 11.75
CA LYS A 50 -6.13 -14.53 12.41
C LYS A 50 -5.51 -13.84 13.62
N GLU A 51 -5.20 -14.59 14.66
CA GLU A 51 -4.40 -14.09 15.80
C GLU A 51 -2.91 -14.10 15.49
N GLU A 52 -2.48 -15.01 14.61
CA GLU A 52 -1.11 -15.11 14.13
C GLU A 52 -1.10 -15.16 12.60
N TYR A 53 -0.20 -14.38 12.00
CA TYR A 53 -0.04 -14.34 10.56
C TYR A 53 1.44 -14.31 10.18
N GLN A 54 1.99 -15.48 9.87
CA GLN A 54 3.37 -15.63 9.42
C GLN A 54 3.43 -15.51 7.91
N VAL A 55 4.26 -14.59 7.42
CA VAL A 55 4.51 -14.38 5.99
C VAL A 55 6.01 -14.18 5.75
N ASP A 56 6.45 -14.52 4.57
CA ASP A 56 7.79 -14.21 4.06
C ASP A 56 7.62 -13.49 2.70
N PRO A 57 7.39 -12.15 2.71
CA PRO A 57 7.15 -11.41 1.48
C PRO A 57 8.37 -11.47 0.56
N ARG A 58 8.17 -11.96 -0.67
CA ARG A 58 9.22 -12.05 -1.69
C ARG A 58 8.73 -11.43 -2.98
N LEU A 59 9.52 -10.57 -3.58
CA LEU A 59 9.17 -9.89 -4.83
C LEU A 59 8.76 -10.89 -5.91
N GLY A 60 7.59 -10.67 -6.52
CA GLY A 60 7.02 -11.51 -7.57
C GLY A 60 6.39 -12.83 -7.08
N GLN A 61 6.58 -13.23 -5.82
CA GLN A 61 5.95 -14.41 -5.25
C GLN A 61 4.48 -14.16 -4.95
N GLU A 62 3.66 -15.19 -5.12
CA GLU A 62 2.24 -15.13 -4.78
C GLU A 62 2.05 -15.10 -3.26
N ALA A 63 1.21 -14.17 -2.80
CA ALA A 63 0.77 -14.04 -1.42
C ALA A 63 -0.51 -14.85 -1.19
N GLU A 64 -0.90 -15.02 0.08
CA GLU A 64 -2.08 -15.81 0.46
C GLU A 64 -3.39 -15.28 -0.18
N ASN A 65 -3.47 -13.97 -0.42
CA ASN A 65 -4.62 -13.38 -1.11
C ASN A 65 -4.64 -13.67 -2.63
N GLY A 66 -3.64 -14.38 -3.18
CA GLY A 66 -3.51 -14.70 -4.59
C GLY A 66 -2.96 -13.58 -5.47
N CYS A 67 -2.50 -12.48 -4.87
CA CYS A 67 -1.78 -11.42 -5.56
C CYS A 67 -0.27 -11.62 -5.42
N ARG A 68 0.52 -11.02 -6.31
CA ARG A 68 1.98 -11.09 -6.21
C ARG A 68 2.51 -9.90 -5.42
N TRP A 69 3.53 -10.16 -4.60
CA TRP A 69 4.26 -9.12 -3.90
C TRP A 69 4.99 -8.21 -4.88
N SER A 70 4.82 -6.92 -4.70
CA SER A 70 5.48 -5.85 -5.45
C SER A 70 5.92 -4.74 -4.51
N VAL A 71 6.78 -3.85 -4.96
CA VAL A 71 7.21 -2.70 -4.17
C VAL A 71 6.21 -1.56 -4.34
N TRP A 72 5.94 -0.89 -3.25
CA TRP A 72 5.18 0.35 -3.22
C TRP A 72 6.04 1.49 -2.65
N ALA A 73 6.22 2.53 -3.43
CA ALA A 73 6.83 3.78 -2.98
C ALA A 73 5.83 4.92 -3.23
N PRO A 74 5.28 5.51 -2.18
CA PRO A 74 4.16 6.47 -2.32
C PRO A 74 4.56 7.83 -2.93
N GLY A 75 5.82 8.03 -3.27
CA GLY A 75 6.28 9.31 -3.83
C GLY A 75 6.13 10.46 -2.83
N ASN A 76 5.31 11.46 -3.17
CA ASN A 76 5.05 12.61 -2.29
C ASN A 76 3.95 12.36 -1.26
N ASN A 77 3.37 11.16 -1.25
CA ASN A 77 2.33 10.75 -0.32
C ASN A 77 2.89 9.72 0.66
N CYS A 78 2.55 9.83 1.94
CA CYS A 78 2.95 8.89 2.98
C CYS A 78 2.02 7.67 3.10
N PHE A 79 1.06 7.51 2.19
CA PHE A 79 0.06 6.45 2.23
C PHE A 79 0.21 5.48 1.06
N ILE A 80 -0.07 4.22 1.33
CA ILE A 80 -0.45 3.27 0.29
C ILE A 80 -1.87 3.65 -0.12
N ASP A 81 -2.05 4.14 -1.35
CA ASP A 81 -3.36 4.52 -1.88
C ASP A 81 -3.66 3.67 -3.13
N VAL A 82 -4.49 2.66 -2.95
CA VAL A 82 -5.00 1.79 -4.01
C VAL A 82 -6.47 2.06 -4.30
N SER A 83 -6.90 3.29 -4.07
CA SER A 83 -8.28 3.73 -4.32
C SER A 83 -8.60 3.67 -5.81
N HIS A 84 -9.84 3.27 -6.09
CA HIS A 84 -10.35 3.17 -7.44
C HIS A 84 -11.85 3.48 -7.45
N PHE A 85 -12.41 3.85 -8.61
CA PHE A 85 -13.84 3.97 -8.78
C PHE A 85 -14.46 2.60 -9.08
N TYR A 86 -15.42 2.19 -8.26
CA TYR A 86 -16.11 0.91 -8.37
C TYR A 86 -17.54 1.13 -8.86
N SER A 87 -17.85 0.68 -10.07
CA SER A 87 -19.20 0.76 -10.64
C SER A 87 -20.19 -0.24 -10.02
N THR A 88 -19.66 -1.31 -9.42
CA THR A 88 -20.44 -2.33 -8.71
C THR A 88 -19.81 -2.61 -7.35
N LEU A 89 -20.55 -3.26 -6.46
CA LEU A 89 -20.06 -3.64 -5.13
C LEU A 89 -18.96 -4.68 -5.25
N GLN A 90 -17.80 -4.40 -4.65
CA GLN A 90 -16.60 -5.24 -4.68
C GLN A 90 -16.07 -5.47 -3.27
N SER A 91 -15.50 -6.63 -3.02
CA SER A 91 -14.58 -6.81 -1.89
C SER A 91 -13.18 -6.44 -2.33
N VAL A 92 -12.51 -5.60 -1.55
CA VAL A 92 -11.14 -5.17 -1.81
C VAL A 92 -10.25 -5.65 -0.68
N SER A 93 -9.19 -6.39 -1.00
CA SER A 93 -8.19 -6.81 -0.01
C SER A 93 -6.78 -6.45 -0.43
N LEU A 94 -5.94 -6.14 0.54
CA LEU A 94 -4.55 -5.72 0.36
C LEU A 94 -3.71 -6.25 1.51
N LEU A 95 -2.53 -6.77 1.22
CA LEU A 95 -1.48 -7.02 2.19
C LEU A 95 -0.38 -5.97 2.01
N ALA A 96 0.11 -5.40 3.10
CA ALA A 96 1.24 -4.48 3.07
C ALA A 96 2.25 -4.88 4.15
N ALA A 97 3.53 -4.93 3.78
CA ALA A 97 4.60 -5.40 4.64
C ALA A 97 5.82 -4.49 4.58
N VAL A 98 6.45 -4.30 5.74
CA VAL A 98 7.70 -3.53 5.89
C VAL A 98 8.51 -4.11 7.04
N ASN A 99 9.83 -4.06 6.97
CA ASN A 99 10.68 -4.30 8.12
C ASN A 99 10.97 -3.00 8.86
N LEU A 100 10.80 -3.03 10.19
CA LEU A 100 11.35 -2.02 11.10
C LEU A 100 12.65 -2.56 11.69
N ASN A 101 13.75 -1.84 11.48
CA ASN A 101 15.02 -2.15 12.09
C ASN A 101 15.21 -1.27 13.31
N ALA A 102 15.25 -1.88 14.50
CA ALA A 102 15.44 -1.20 15.76
C ALA A 102 16.89 -1.38 16.26
N ASP A 103 17.51 -0.31 16.71
CA ASP A 103 18.89 -0.34 17.25
C ASP A 103 18.99 -1.23 18.51
N THR A 104 17.92 -1.23 19.30
CA THR A 104 17.76 -2.04 20.52
C THR A 104 16.34 -2.56 20.62
N ALA A 105 16.13 -3.63 21.41
CA ALA A 105 14.77 -4.09 21.72
C ALA A 105 14.01 -2.99 22.49
N CYS A 106 12.83 -2.64 21.99
CA CYS A 106 12.03 -1.55 22.58
C CYS A 106 10.54 -1.67 22.25
N GLU A 107 9.74 -0.96 23.03
CA GLU A 107 8.34 -0.67 22.69
C GLU A 107 8.25 0.57 21.83
N VAL A 108 7.52 0.48 20.73
CA VAL A 108 7.32 1.61 19.81
C VAL A 108 5.84 1.88 19.63
N GLN A 109 5.41 3.10 19.94
CA GLN A 109 4.06 3.53 19.62
C GLN A 109 3.99 3.88 18.11
N ALA A 110 3.02 3.29 17.44
CA ALA A 110 2.71 3.58 16.04
C ALA A 110 1.24 3.94 15.89
N ARG A 111 0.93 4.72 14.87
CA ARG A 111 -0.42 5.09 14.47
C ARG A 111 -0.71 4.60 13.07
N ILE A 112 -1.79 3.85 12.94
CA ILE A 112 -2.24 3.27 11.67
C ILE A 112 -3.38 4.12 11.14
N TRP A 113 -3.17 4.82 10.05
CA TRP A 113 -4.16 5.65 9.38
C TRP A 113 -4.82 4.87 8.26
N THR A 114 -6.14 4.83 8.20
CA THR A 114 -6.82 4.03 7.18
C THR A 114 -8.30 4.37 6.99
N TYR A 115 -8.85 3.99 5.84
CA TYR A 115 -10.29 3.87 5.60
C TYR A 115 -10.75 2.42 5.65
N MET A 116 -9.79 1.47 5.66
CA MET A 116 -10.02 0.03 5.58
C MET A 116 -10.17 -0.58 6.97
N ALA A 117 -10.71 -1.77 7.06
CA ALA A 117 -10.48 -2.65 8.20
C ALA A 117 -9.04 -3.19 8.08
N VAL A 118 -8.29 -3.22 9.18
CA VAL A 118 -6.88 -3.61 9.15
C VAL A 118 -6.54 -4.45 10.37
N GLY A 119 -5.99 -5.65 10.14
CA GLY A 119 -5.25 -6.43 11.13
C GLY A 119 -3.77 -6.06 11.04
N ILE A 120 -3.15 -5.72 12.16
CA ILE A 120 -1.78 -5.25 12.23
C ILE A 120 -0.95 -6.25 13.02
N TYR A 121 0.07 -6.82 12.38
CA TYR A 121 0.91 -7.87 12.96
C TYR A 121 2.34 -7.38 13.09
N CYS A 122 2.96 -7.69 14.23
CA CYS A 122 4.38 -7.48 14.47
C CYS A 122 5.04 -8.86 14.70
N ASN A 123 6.01 -9.22 13.86
CA ASN A 123 6.67 -10.53 13.92
C ASN A 123 5.67 -11.70 13.93
N GLY A 124 4.61 -11.57 13.14
CA GLY A 124 3.56 -12.58 12.97
C GLY A 124 2.51 -12.63 14.07
N LYS A 125 2.62 -11.82 15.13
CA LYS A 125 1.63 -11.74 16.21
C LYS A 125 0.77 -10.50 16.04
N LEU A 126 -0.54 -10.63 16.30
CA LEU A 126 -1.47 -9.50 16.26
C LEU A 126 -1.06 -8.44 17.29
N ALA A 127 -0.73 -7.24 16.80
CA ALA A 127 -0.38 -6.08 17.62
C ALA A 127 -1.54 -5.11 17.80
N GLY A 128 -2.49 -5.10 16.87
CA GLY A 128 -3.67 -4.24 16.92
C GLY A 128 -4.60 -4.43 15.74
N GLU A 129 -5.73 -3.74 15.80
CA GLU A 129 -6.75 -3.89 14.76
C GLU A 129 -7.59 -2.63 14.57
N VAL A 130 -7.98 -2.39 13.31
CA VAL A 130 -9.09 -1.53 12.93
C VAL A 130 -10.20 -2.43 12.42
N LYS A 131 -11.20 -2.72 13.26
CA LYS A 131 -12.18 -3.81 13.01
C LYS A 131 -13.01 -3.62 11.76
N ARG A 132 -13.37 -2.38 11.44
CA ARG A 132 -14.33 -2.10 10.37
C ARG A 132 -13.86 -0.96 9.48
N PRO A 133 -14.14 -1.03 8.17
CA PRO A 133 -13.85 0.07 7.28
C PRO A 133 -14.84 1.23 7.47
N VAL A 134 -14.38 2.43 7.14
CA VAL A 134 -15.20 3.65 7.12
C VAL A 134 -15.23 4.26 5.73
N TYR A 135 -16.29 4.95 5.40
CA TYR A 135 -16.35 5.69 4.15
C TYR A 135 -15.67 7.05 4.28
N LYS A 136 -15.98 7.81 5.31
CA LYS A 136 -15.40 9.12 5.70
C LYS A 136 -15.77 9.41 7.17
N PRO A 137 -14.95 10.15 7.92
CA PRO A 137 -13.56 10.58 7.63
C PRO A 137 -12.55 9.43 7.76
N ILE A 138 -11.28 9.71 7.46
CA ILE A 138 -10.19 8.77 7.76
C ILE A 138 -10.16 8.49 9.27
N GLN A 139 -9.95 7.24 9.63
CA GLN A 139 -9.77 6.80 11.00
C GLN A 139 -8.31 6.46 11.28
N TYR A 140 -7.96 6.37 12.54
CA TYR A 140 -6.68 5.85 12.97
C TYR A 140 -6.83 4.99 14.22
N GLN A 141 -5.82 4.13 14.44
CA GLN A 141 -5.67 3.33 15.62
C GLN A 141 -4.22 3.41 16.10
N ASP A 142 -4.03 3.76 17.35
CA ASP A 142 -2.73 3.67 17.99
C ASP A 142 -2.47 2.22 18.42
N VAL A 143 -1.27 1.72 18.12
CA VAL A 143 -0.81 0.37 18.43
C VAL A 143 0.58 0.42 19.04
N ILE A 144 0.94 -0.63 19.76
CA ILE A 144 2.27 -0.77 20.35
C ILE A 144 2.96 -1.95 19.67
N PHE A 145 4.11 -1.70 19.06
CA PHE A 145 4.98 -2.74 18.55
C PHE A 145 6.03 -3.12 19.58
N GLN A 146 6.10 -4.40 19.90
CA GLN A 146 7.19 -4.98 20.70
C GLN A 146 8.30 -5.37 19.72
N LEU A 147 9.29 -4.51 19.56
CA LEU A 147 10.38 -4.73 18.61
C LEU A 147 11.56 -5.43 19.31
N ASN A 148 12.08 -6.45 18.62
CA ASN A 148 13.39 -7.01 18.95
C ASN A 148 14.49 -6.11 18.39
N GLN A 149 15.72 -6.22 18.90
CA GLN A 149 16.87 -5.63 18.26
C GLN A 149 17.03 -6.19 16.83
N GLY A 150 17.27 -5.31 15.85
CA GLY A 150 17.37 -5.66 14.44
C GLY A 150 16.00 -5.68 13.74
N LYS A 151 15.80 -6.61 12.82
CA LYS A 151 14.64 -6.68 11.94
C LYS A 151 13.37 -7.14 12.64
N ASN A 152 12.29 -6.43 12.37
CA ASN A 152 10.94 -6.76 12.81
C ASN A 152 9.98 -6.59 11.64
N LEU A 153 9.31 -7.65 11.25
CA LEU A 153 8.33 -7.62 10.16
C LEU A 153 7.01 -7.06 10.68
N ILE A 154 6.56 -5.97 10.08
CA ILE A 154 5.22 -5.43 10.25
C ILE A 154 4.40 -5.81 9.03
N LEU A 155 3.23 -6.41 9.27
CA LEU A 155 2.27 -6.77 8.23
C LEU A 155 0.93 -6.11 8.52
N CYS A 156 0.32 -5.50 7.51
CA CYS A 156 -1.07 -5.05 7.53
C CYS A 156 -1.90 -5.95 6.60
N GLU A 157 -2.93 -6.59 7.15
CA GLU A 157 -3.98 -7.26 6.39
C GLU A 157 -5.17 -6.31 6.30
N CYS A 158 -5.47 -5.82 5.09
CA CYS A 158 -6.45 -4.76 4.86
C CYS A 158 -7.65 -5.28 4.06
N GLU A 159 -8.86 -4.87 4.45
CA GLU A 159 -10.09 -5.16 3.72
C GLU A 159 -11.04 -3.97 3.67
N ASN A 160 -11.77 -3.83 2.56
CA ASN A 160 -12.78 -2.78 2.39
C ASN A 160 -13.90 -3.24 1.45
N LEU A 161 -15.01 -2.50 1.50
CA LEU A 161 -16.05 -2.55 0.49
C LEU A 161 -15.76 -1.50 -0.58
N GLY A 162 -15.45 -1.94 -1.80
CA GLY A 162 -15.31 -1.08 -2.97
C GLY A 162 -16.68 -0.70 -3.51
N VAL A 163 -17.02 0.57 -3.42
CA VAL A 163 -18.25 1.15 -3.97
C VAL A 163 -17.99 2.61 -4.34
N ARG A 164 -18.31 2.98 -5.58
CA ARG A 164 -18.08 4.33 -6.10
C ARG A 164 -16.63 4.80 -5.84
N ASP A 165 -16.47 5.94 -5.18
CA ASP A 165 -15.19 6.58 -4.84
C ASP A 165 -14.62 6.14 -3.47
N THR A 166 -14.87 4.89 -3.06
CA THR A 166 -14.32 4.37 -1.81
C THR A 166 -12.80 4.48 -1.77
N ARG A 167 -12.29 5.02 -0.66
CA ARG A 167 -10.86 5.16 -0.42
C ARG A 167 -10.28 3.87 0.16
N ASN A 168 -9.22 3.36 -0.47
CA ASN A 168 -8.48 2.19 -0.01
C ASN A 168 -7.05 2.65 0.32
N ILE A 169 -6.93 3.25 1.50
CA ILE A 169 -5.70 3.93 1.96
C ILE A 169 -5.28 3.30 3.28
N VAL A 170 -3.98 3.04 3.42
CA VAL A 170 -3.35 2.68 4.68
C VAL A 170 -1.98 3.33 4.80
N GLY A 171 -1.62 3.77 5.99
CA GLY A 171 -0.30 4.32 6.29
C GLY A 171 0.07 4.07 7.74
N ILE A 172 1.36 3.86 7.99
CA ILE A 172 1.93 3.64 9.31
C ILE A 172 2.81 4.83 9.67
N GLN A 173 2.52 5.43 10.80
CA GLN A 173 3.28 6.52 11.41
C GLN A 173 3.91 6.03 12.70
N ILE A 174 5.22 6.05 12.80
CA ILE A 174 5.94 5.80 14.05
C ILE A 174 5.88 7.07 14.88
N VAL A 175 5.36 6.96 16.11
CA VAL A 175 5.12 8.11 16.98
C VAL A 175 6.25 8.29 17.99
N SER A 176 6.77 7.20 18.58
CA SER A 176 7.86 7.23 19.56
C SER A 176 9.14 6.61 19.04
N HIS A 177 10.30 7.01 19.60
CA HIS A 177 11.62 6.43 19.32
C HIS A 177 12.03 6.47 17.83
N ARG A 178 11.59 7.47 17.10
CA ARG A 178 11.77 7.62 15.64
C ARG A 178 13.23 7.59 15.21
N GLU A 179 14.11 8.15 16.02
CA GLU A 179 15.56 8.29 15.80
C GLU A 179 16.30 6.94 15.84
N HIS A 180 15.70 5.92 16.45
CA HIS A 180 16.27 4.59 16.60
C HIS A 180 15.65 3.55 15.65
N ILE A 181 14.74 4.00 14.78
CA ILE A 181 14.00 3.14 13.87
C ILE A 181 14.31 3.50 12.43
N LYS A 182 14.71 2.50 11.67
CA LYS A 182 14.84 2.57 10.22
C LYS A 182 13.89 1.58 9.58
N THR A 183 13.57 1.81 8.32
CA THR A 183 12.72 0.92 7.52
C THR A 183 13.56 0.16 6.50
N ALA A 184 13.11 -1.01 6.10
CA ALA A 184 13.67 -1.78 5.01
C ALA A 184 12.57 -2.62 4.34
N LEU A 185 12.76 -2.96 3.08
CA LEU A 185 11.86 -3.92 2.43
C LEU A 185 12.10 -5.33 3.00
N PRO A 186 11.05 -6.14 3.13
CA PRO A 186 11.16 -7.51 3.63
C PRO A 186 12.06 -8.41 2.78
N ASP A 187 12.07 -8.26 1.46
CA ASP A 187 12.91 -9.05 0.56
C ASP A 187 14.29 -8.43 0.35
N ASP A 188 15.30 -9.02 0.97
CA ASP A 188 16.67 -8.53 0.92
C ASP A 188 17.36 -8.78 -0.43
N ARG A 189 16.90 -9.76 -1.22
CA ARG A 189 17.59 -10.24 -2.42
C ARG A 189 17.54 -9.25 -3.58
N PHE A 190 16.54 -8.37 -3.59
CA PHE A 190 16.27 -7.44 -4.67
C PHE A 190 16.26 -5.98 -4.23
N GLN A 191 16.70 -5.69 -3.00
CA GLN A 191 16.59 -4.34 -2.45
C GLN A 191 17.33 -3.27 -3.25
N GLU A 192 18.53 -3.62 -3.74
CA GLU A 192 19.34 -2.67 -4.48
C GLU A 192 18.71 -2.33 -5.83
N GLN A 193 18.32 -3.34 -6.60
CA GLN A 193 17.64 -3.17 -7.88
C GLN A 193 16.32 -2.41 -7.73
N VAL A 194 15.49 -2.84 -6.79
CA VAL A 194 14.19 -2.21 -6.54
C VAL A 194 14.33 -0.75 -6.12
N PHE A 195 15.35 -0.44 -5.34
CA PHE A 195 15.61 0.95 -4.99
C PHE A 195 15.99 1.78 -6.22
N GLU A 196 16.88 1.29 -7.06
CA GLU A 196 17.29 1.98 -8.28
C GLU A 196 16.10 2.19 -9.21
N ASP A 197 15.26 1.17 -9.37
CA ASP A 197 14.04 1.24 -10.17
C ASP A 197 13.04 2.26 -9.59
N THR A 198 12.88 2.27 -8.28
CA THR A 198 11.97 3.20 -7.59
C THR A 198 12.46 4.65 -7.70
N GLU A 199 13.76 4.88 -7.50
CA GLU A 199 14.35 6.21 -7.67
C GLU A 199 14.26 6.69 -9.12
N PHE A 200 14.50 5.79 -10.08
CA PHE A 200 14.32 6.08 -11.48
C PHE A 200 12.87 6.49 -11.80
N MET A 201 11.88 5.71 -11.36
CA MET A 201 10.47 6.03 -11.55
C MET A 201 10.05 7.32 -10.85
N ARG A 202 10.59 7.59 -9.66
CA ARG A 202 10.34 8.84 -8.93
C ARG A 202 10.89 10.04 -9.68
N GLN A 203 12.12 9.96 -10.20
CA GLN A 203 12.71 11.02 -11.01
C GLN A 203 11.90 11.26 -12.28
N LEU A 204 11.50 10.20 -12.97
CA LEU A 204 10.67 10.27 -14.16
C LEU A 204 9.35 11.02 -13.89
N CYS A 205 8.66 10.70 -12.78
CA CYS A 205 7.43 11.37 -12.39
C CYS A 205 7.62 12.83 -11.99
N LEU A 206 8.75 13.17 -11.37
CA LEU A 206 9.07 14.55 -10.96
C LEU A 206 9.47 15.43 -12.14
N GLU A 207 10.25 14.90 -13.07
CA GLU A 207 10.73 15.65 -14.23
C GLU A 207 9.63 15.90 -15.28
N GLN A 208 8.69 15.00 -15.41
CA GLN A 208 7.60 15.15 -16.37
C GLN A 208 6.45 16.06 -15.92
N GLY A 209 6.46 16.46 -14.65
CA GLY A 209 5.34 17.21 -14.08
C GLY A 209 4.02 16.43 -14.15
N SER A 210 2.91 17.07 -13.86
CA SER A 210 1.63 16.45 -14.12
C SER A 210 1.45 16.39 -15.64
N LEU A 211 1.37 15.18 -16.19
CA LEU A 211 0.92 14.93 -17.57
C LEU A 211 -0.57 15.30 -17.70
N VAL A 212 -0.88 16.57 -17.44
CA VAL A 212 -2.07 17.16 -18.02
C VAL A 212 -1.70 17.36 -19.48
N MET A 213 -1.99 16.37 -20.28
CA MET A 213 -1.83 16.48 -21.72
C MET A 213 -2.59 17.71 -22.17
N PRO A 214 -1.91 18.74 -22.67
CA PRO A 214 -2.63 19.78 -23.38
C PRO A 214 -3.32 19.10 -24.57
N GLU A 215 -4.57 19.41 -24.82
CA GLU A 215 -5.38 18.94 -25.96
C GLU A 215 -4.81 19.47 -27.29
N ILE A 216 -3.52 19.35 -27.51
CA ILE A 216 -2.86 19.78 -28.74
C ILE A 216 -2.51 18.52 -29.51
N ALA A 217 -3.33 18.20 -30.50
CA ALA A 217 -3.03 17.19 -31.48
C ALA A 217 -1.66 17.48 -32.12
N GLY A 218 -0.72 16.53 -32.01
CA GLY A 218 0.60 16.62 -32.63
C GLY A 218 1.72 17.12 -31.72
N ALA A 219 1.54 17.23 -30.42
CA ALA A 219 2.64 17.51 -29.50
C ALA A 219 3.55 16.29 -29.37
N GLU A 220 4.80 16.42 -29.82
CA GLU A 220 5.84 15.44 -29.47
C GLU A 220 6.30 15.67 -28.03
N THR A 221 6.14 14.67 -27.18
CA THR A 221 6.68 14.68 -25.83
C THR A 221 7.99 13.92 -25.85
N SER A 222 9.11 14.63 -25.62
CA SER A 222 10.41 13.98 -25.42
C SER A 222 10.58 13.68 -23.95
N VAL A 223 10.83 12.40 -23.65
CA VAL A 223 11.22 11.95 -22.31
C VAL A 223 12.73 11.89 -22.26
N CYS A 224 13.34 12.77 -21.48
CA CYS A 224 14.80 12.75 -21.27
C CYS A 224 15.13 11.88 -20.07
N PHE A 225 15.89 10.81 -20.28
CA PHE A 225 16.44 9.99 -19.22
C PHE A 225 17.87 10.47 -18.94
N HIS A 226 18.15 10.86 -17.70
CA HIS A 226 19.49 11.28 -17.29
C HIS A 226 20.39 10.14 -16.84
N ARG A 227 19.97 8.90 -17.01
CA ARG A 227 20.72 7.72 -16.61
C ARG A 227 20.84 6.73 -17.76
N ASP A 228 22.08 6.42 -18.13
CA ASP A 228 22.39 5.28 -18.99
C ASP A 228 22.18 3.99 -18.17
N SER A 229 20.98 3.48 -18.14
CA SER A 229 20.72 2.15 -17.60
C SER A 229 20.54 1.20 -18.79
N PRO A 230 21.41 0.19 -18.96
CA PRO A 230 21.31 -0.77 -20.04
C PRO A 230 20.10 -1.72 -19.89
N ASP A 231 19.44 -1.71 -18.74
CA ASP A 231 18.43 -2.70 -18.38
C ASP A 231 16.99 -2.25 -18.62
N TYR A 232 16.78 -1.03 -19.13
CA TYR A 232 15.43 -0.51 -19.39
C TYR A 232 15.16 -0.29 -20.87
N GLU A 233 14.21 -1.03 -21.38
CA GLU A 233 13.64 -0.77 -22.73
C GLU A 233 12.40 0.10 -22.57
N VAL A 234 12.46 1.34 -23.08
CA VAL A 234 11.29 2.22 -23.10
C VAL A 234 10.41 1.83 -24.27
N MET A 235 9.32 1.16 -23.99
CA MET A 235 8.30 0.87 -24.99
C MET A 235 7.30 2.01 -25.06
N CYS A 236 7.37 2.84 -26.10
CA CYS A 236 6.29 3.74 -26.45
C CYS A 236 5.15 2.90 -27.06
N LEU A 237 4.11 2.66 -26.28
CA LEU A 237 2.89 2.07 -26.84
C LEU A 237 2.20 3.13 -27.70
N PRO A 238 1.94 2.86 -29.00
CA PRO A 238 1.20 3.80 -29.83
C PRO A 238 -0.17 4.03 -29.19
N GLN A 239 -0.53 5.29 -28.96
CA GLN A 239 -1.89 5.65 -28.61
C GLN A 239 -2.81 5.11 -29.71
N LYS A 240 -3.73 4.20 -29.34
CA LYS A 240 -4.84 3.90 -30.23
C LYS A 240 -5.65 5.18 -30.37
N GLU A 241 -5.73 5.70 -31.57
CA GLU A 241 -6.71 6.72 -31.91
C GLU A 241 -8.08 6.22 -31.48
N ILE A 242 -8.64 6.83 -30.45
CA ILE A 242 -10.04 6.66 -30.13
C ILE A 242 -10.76 7.62 -31.06
N SER A 243 -11.26 7.12 -32.18
CA SER A 243 -12.23 7.84 -32.98
C SER A 243 -13.52 7.94 -32.17
N LEU A 244 -13.89 9.14 -31.78
CA LEU A 244 -15.19 9.50 -31.25
C LEU A 244 -16.28 9.38 -32.34
#